data_8639bf37095dd6ec47126ff805746078
#
_entry.id   8639bf37095dd6ec47126ff805746078
#
_cell.length_a   1.000
_cell.length_b   1.000
_cell.length_c   1.000
_cell.angle_alpha   90.00
_cell.angle_beta   90.00
_cell.angle_gamma   90.00
#
_symmetry.space_group_name_H-M   'P 1'
#
loop_
_entity.id
_entity.type
_entity.pdbx_description
1 polymer ?
#
loop_
_entity_poly.entity_id
_entity_poly.type
_entity_poly.pdbx_seq_one_letter_code
_entity_poly.pdbx_strand_id
1 'polypeptide(L)'
;MVSYLLAAYKVSIARACSVVGLHRSMWYYQAKKDDSEVIAKLTELAEKLPTRGFDVYYNRIRTEGLVWNRKRVLRVYRGMKLGMRRRHKKRVPSRIKQPLETPGGLNEVWSMDFMSDSLSDGRRVRMFNVIDDYNREALAVEPGLSFPATRVTRVLNQLEEEIGLPKVIRVDNGPEFISKEYTAWSERRAIEIRYIQPGKPMQNGFIERFNRTFREDVLDAYWFEDLEQLGIIAEKWRYDYNFYHPHKALEYKAPCQYASRYSKDLDPWKEEENENNVNFTPV
;
A
#
# COMPACT_ATOMS: atom_id res chain seq x y z
N MET A 1 -35.69 7.05 27.61
CA MET A 1 -36.43 6.91 28.88
C MET A 1 -36.84 8.26 29.44
N VAL A 2 -35.94 9.24 29.63
CA VAL A 2 -36.32 10.59 30.12
C VAL A 2 -37.39 11.23 29.23
N SER A 3 -37.23 11.25 27.91
CA SER A 3 -38.22 11.79 26.95
C SER A 3 -39.61 11.13 27.10
N TYR A 4 -39.64 9.82 27.34
CA TYR A 4 -40.87 9.07 27.56
C TYR A 4 -41.58 9.52 28.85
N LEU A 5 -40.83 9.67 29.96
CA LEU A 5 -41.40 10.14 31.24
C LEU A 5 -41.96 11.55 31.12
N LEU A 6 -41.30 12.42 30.37
CA LEU A 6 -41.79 13.78 30.10
C LEU A 6 -43.10 13.77 29.32
N ALA A 7 -43.19 12.93 28.28
CA ALA A 7 -44.37 12.86 27.42
C ALA A 7 -45.57 12.16 28.10
N ALA A 8 -45.32 11.00 28.75
CA ALA A 8 -46.37 10.16 29.32
C ALA A 8 -46.89 10.68 30.65
N TYR A 9 -46.03 11.25 31.52
CA TYR A 9 -46.37 11.62 32.88
C TYR A 9 -46.32 13.11 33.19
N LYS A 10 -45.95 13.95 32.18
CA LYS A 10 -45.86 15.41 32.31
C LYS A 10 -45.03 15.89 33.52
N VAL A 11 -44.07 15.09 33.96
CA VAL A 11 -43.18 15.43 35.08
C VAL A 11 -42.08 16.41 34.64
N SER A 12 -41.49 17.12 35.62
CA SER A 12 -40.36 18.01 35.32
C SER A 12 -39.11 17.23 34.88
N ILE A 13 -38.24 17.86 34.05
CA ILE A 13 -36.95 17.28 33.60
C ILE A 13 -36.13 16.84 34.81
N ALA A 14 -36.09 17.63 35.89
CA ALA A 14 -35.34 17.29 37.09
C ALA A 14 -35.83 15.97 37.71
N ARG A 15 -37.15 15.78 37.81
CA ARG A 15 -37.76 14.56 38.37
C ARG A 15 -37.57 13.37 37.45
N ALA A 16 -37.76 13.54 36.14
CA ALA A 16 -37.52 12.48 35.17
C ALA A 16 -36.05 12.01 35.15
N CYS A 17 -35.10 12.94 35.22
CA CYS A 17 -33.68 12.62 35.33
C CYS A 17 -33.34 11.90 36.63
N SER A 18 -33.90 12.33 37.76
CA SER A 18 -33.71 11.68 39.07
C SER A 18 -34.19 10.24 39.06
N VAL A 19 -35.38 9.98 38.50
CA VAL A 19 -35.98 8.63 38.42
C VAL A 19 -35.10 7.69 37.56
N VAL A 20 -34.47 8.20 36.51
CA VAL A 20 -33.62 7.41 35.59
C VAL A 20 -32.16 7.33 36.08
N GLY A 21 -31.79 8.02 37.16
CA GLY A 21 -30.41 8.10 37.64
C GLY A 21 -29.48 8.89 36.70
N LEU A 22 -30.02 9.79 35.89
CA LEU A 22 -29.26 10.60 34.93
C LEU A 22 -29.01 11.99 35.53
N HIS A 23 -27.74 12.41 35.54
CA HIS A 23 -27.43 13.78 35.97
C HIS A 23 -28.06 14.79 34.99
N ARG A 24 -28.73 15.83 35.50
CA ARG A 24 -29.49 16.80 34.70
C ARG A 24 -28.64 17.48 33.61
N SER A 25 -27.36 17.73 33.85
CA SER A 25 -26.42 18.28 32.81
C SER A 25 -26.28 17.37 31.62
N MET A 26 -26.40 16.05 31.78
CA MET A 26 -26.31 15.08 30.68
C MET A 26 -27.54 15.16 29.75
N TRP A 27 -28.71 15.57 30.27
CA TRP A 27 -29.88 15.80 29.45
C TRP A 27 -29.73 16.98 28.49
N TYR A 28 -29.06 18.05 28.93
CA TYR A 28 -28.81 19.24 28.12
C TYR A 28 -27.50 19.16 27.34
N TYR A 29 -26.72 18.06 27.48
CA TYR A 29 -25.48 17.93 26.79
C TYR A 29 -25.71 17.77 25.28
N GLN A 30 -25.24 18.74 24.51
CA GLN A 30 -25.12 18.68 23.06
C GLN A 30 -23.68 18.39 22.71
N ALA A 31 -23.45 17.32 21.93
CA ALA A 31 -22.11 16.98 21.46
C ALA A 31 -21.63 18.06 20.47
N LYS A 32 -20.65 18.87 20.87
CA LYS A 32 -20.04 19.92 20.02
C LYS A 32 -18.93 19.37 19.10
N LYS A 33 -18.80 18.06 19.01
CA LYS A 33 -17.73 17.43 18.23
C LYS A 33 -18.17 17.30 16.78
N ASP A 34 -17.59 18.13 15.93
CA ASP A 34 -17.69 17.98 14.49
C ASP A 34 -16.60 17.00 14.01
N ASP A 35 -17.01 15.87 13.47
CA ASP A 35 -16.12 14.85 12.91
C ASP A 35 -16.28 14.74 11.37
N SER A 36 -16.98 15.67 10.72
CA SER A 36 -17.28 15.63 9.29
C SER A 36 -16.03 15.52 8.41
N GLU A 37 -14.99 16.30 8.70
CA GLU A 37 -13.71 16.24 7.98
C GLU A 37 -13.05 14.86 8.11
N VAL A 38 -13.07 14.27 9.32
CA VAL A 38 -12.49 12.95 9.57
C VAL A 38 -13.28 11.86 8.86
N ILE A 39 -14.60 11.98 8.84
CA ILE A 39 -15.49 11.05 8.13
C ILE A 39 -15.21 11.12 6.61
N ALA A 40 -15.20 12.32 6.03
CA ALA A 40 -14.95 12.51 4.61
C ALA A 40 -13.60 11.90 4.20
N LYS A 41 -12.53 12.19 4.96
CA LYS A 41 -11.20 11.64 4.66
C LYS A 41 -11.10 10.13 4.83
N LEU A 42 -11.76 9.55 5.84
CA LEU A 42 -11.81 8.10 6.00
C LEU A 42 -12.64 7.41 4.92
N THR A 43 -13.68 8.05 4.39
CA THR A 43 -14.47 7.56 3.26
C THR A 43 -13.61 7.51 2.01
N GLU A 44 -12.95 8.62 1.66
CA GLU A 44 -12.00 8.69 0.54
C GLU A 44 -10.93 7.58 0.60
N LEU A 45 -10.31 7.40 1.79
CA LEU A 45 -9.29 6.37 1.96
C LEU A 45 -9.86 4.95 1.90
N ALA A 46 -11.10 4.73 2.35
CA ALA A 46 -11.74 3.43 2.28
C ALA A 46 -12.12 3.04 0.83
N GLU A 47 -12.49 4.01 0.02
CA GLU A 47 -12.75 3.82 -1.41
C GLU A 47 -11.45 3.56 -2.18
N LYS A 48 -10.41 4.34 -1.91
CA LYS A 48 -9.10 4.21 -2.56
C LYS A 48 -8.34 2.93 -2.16
N LEU A 49 -8.44 2.50 -0.91
CA LEU A 49 -7.65 1.41 -0.33
C LEU A 49 -8.53 0.44 0.50
N PRO A 50 -9.52 -0.22 -0.10
CA PRO A 50 -10.52 -1.03 0.62
C PRO A 50 -9.93 -2.20 1.41
N THR A 51 -8.74 -2.66 1.01
CA THR A 51 -8.04 -3.81 1.64
C THR A 51 -7.16 -3.41 2.82
N ARG A 52 -7.08 -2.12 3.16
CA ARG A 52 -6.16 -1.60 4.19
C ARG A 52 -6.86 -1.32 5.53
N GLY A 53 -6.12 -1.47 6.62
CA GLY A 53 -6.63 -1.27 7.96
C GLY A 53 -6.33 0.11 8.54
N PHE A 54 -6.85 0.37 9.74
CA PHE A 54 -6.77 1.64 10.45
C PHE A 54 -5.35 2.26 10.47
N ASP A 55 -4.31 1.45 10.74
CA ASP A 55 -2.95 1.99 10.88
C ASP A 55 -2.42 2.57 9.56
N VAL A 56 -2.79 1.98 8.41
CA VAL A 56 -2.44 2.53 7.09
C VAL A 56 -3.17 3.85 6.87
N TYR A 57 -4.49 3.91 7.10
CA TYR A 57 -5.28 5.14 6.95
C TYR A 57 -4.75 6.25 7.85
N TYR A 58 -4.52 5.95 9.12
CA TYR A 58 -4.05 6.96 10.07
C TYR A 58 -2.67 7.52 9.70
N ASN A 59 -1.72 6.66 9.33
CA ASN A 59 -0.39 7.12 8.97
C ASN A 59 -0.41 7.88 7.63
N ARG A 60 -1.27 7.50 6.68
CA ARG A 60 -1.47 8.23 5.43
C ARG A 60 -2.03 9.64 5.67
N ILE A 61 -3.05 9.77 6.52
CA ILE A 61 -3.57 11.06 6.99
C ILE A 61 -2.43 11.94 7.57
N ARG A 62 -1.53 11.33 8.34
CA ARG A 62 -0.36 12.02 8.91
C ARG A 62 0.64 12.45 7.84
N THR A 63 0.91 11.62 6.85
CA THR A 63 1.80 11.92 5.72
C THR A 63 1.27 13.10 4.89
N GLU A 64 -0.04 13.19 4.71
CA GLU A 64 -0.70 14.31 4.05
C GLU A 64 -0.70 15.63 4.88
N GLY A 65 -0.16 15.59 6.10
CA GLY A 65 0.01 16.77 6.97
C GLY A 65 -1.17 17.03 7.91
N LEU A 66 -2.20 16.19 7.95
CA LEU A 66 -3.35 16.34 8.85
C LEU A 66 -3.00 15.83 10.25
N VAL A 67 -2.94 16.75 11.23
CA VAL A 67 -2.51 16.46 12.60
C VAL A 67 -3.71 16.18 13.50
N TRP A 68 -4.48 15.12 13.19
CA TRP A 68 -5.60 14.71 14.04
C TRP A 68 -5.17 13.74 15.14
N ASN A 69 -5.85 13.83 16.30
CA ASN A 69 -5.58 12.90 17.39
C ASN A 69 -5.98 11.46 17.01
N ARG A 70 -5.07 10.51 17.19
CA ARG A 70 -5.27 9.10 16.84
C ARG A 70 -6.52 8.50 17.47
N LYS A 71 -6.83 8.87 18.74
CA LYS A 71 -8.04 8.39 19.44
C LYS A 71 -9.32 8.92 18.78
N ARG A 72 -9.31 10.17 18.29
CA ARG A 72 -10.43 10.76 17.54
C ARG A 72 -10.67 10.00 16.24
N VAL A 73 -9.64 9.83 15.41
CA VAL A 73 -9.74 9.12 14.12
C VAL A 73 -10.16 7.66 14.35
N LEU A 74 -9.58 6.96 15.33
CA LEU A 74 -9.95 5.57 15.63
C LEU A 74 -11.43 5.44 16.09
N ARG A 75 -11.95 6.38 16.84
CA ARG A 75 -13.35 6.39 17.26
C ARG A 75 -14.28 6.52 16.06
N VAL A 76 -13.97 7.44 15.14
CA VAL A 76 -14.75 7.64 13.90
C VAL A 76 -14.65 6.39 13.01
N TYR A 77 -13.46 5.87 12.77
CA TYR A 77 -13.21 4.65 11.98
C TYR A 77 -14.04 3.46 12.48
N ARG A 78 -14.10 3.27 13.81
CA ARG A 78 -14.94 2.22 14.42
C ARG A 78 -16.43 2.49 14.25
N GLY A 79 -16.86 3.76 14.38
CA GLY A 79 -18.24 4.18 14.16
C GLY A 79 -18.72 3.93 12.74
N MET A 80 -17.85 4.13 11.76
CA MET A 80 -18.10 3.83 10.33
C MET A 80 -18.03 2.34 9.99
N LYS A 81 -17.68 1.47 10.96
CA LYS A 81 -17.55 0.00 10.77
C LYS A 81 -16.54 -0.41 9.69
N LEU A 82 -15.51 0.37 9.45
CA LEU A 82 -14.47 0.11 8.45
C LEU A 82 -13.50 -1.01 8.86
N GLY A 83 -13.67 -1.64 10.01
CA GLY A 83 -12.81 -2.71 10.50
C GLY A 83 -12.90 -3.96 9.65
N MET A 84 -11.77 -4.37 9.06
CA MET A 84 -11.70 -5.60 8.27
C MET A 84 -11.85 -6.84 9.16
N ARG A 85 -12.58 -7.86 8.67
CA ARG A 85 -12.65 -9.17 9.32
C ARG A 85 -11.28 -9.85 9.21
N ARG A 86 -10.64 -10.13 10.33
CA ARG A 86 -9.43 -10.94 10.36
C ARG A 86 -9.81 -12.43 10.26
N ARG A 87 -9.30 -13.12 9.24
CA ARG A 87 -9.34 -14.59 9.23
C ARG A 87 -8.42 -15.10 10.34
N HIS A 88 -8.95 -15.91 11.27
CA HIS A 88 -8.13 -16.62 12.25
C HIS A 88 -7.25 -17.64 11.51
N LYS A 89 -5.96 -17.32 11.34
CA LYS A 89 -4.98 -18.28 10.85
C LYS A 89 -4.60 -19.21 12.00
N LYS A 90 -4.67 -20.54 11.79
CA LYS A 90 -4.06 -21.50 12.73
C LYS A 90 -2.60 -21.13 12.90
N ARG A 91 -2.14 -21.01 14.15
CA ARG A 91 -0.71 -20.77 14.42
C ARG A 91 0.05 -22.04 14.01
N VAL A 92 0.82 -21.93 12.94
CA VAL A 92 1.83 -22.94 12.58
C VAL A 92 3.05 -22.66 13.48
N PRO A 93 3.76 -23.71 13.98
CA PRO A 93 4.98 -23.51 14.75
C PRO A 93 5.94 -22.57 14.03
N SER A 94 6.49 -21.61 14.77
CA SER A 94 7.42 -20.63 14.22
C SER A 94 8.69 -21.35 13.75
N ARG A 95 8.94 -21.37 12.44
CA ARG A 95 10.28 -21.75 11.95
C ARG A 95 11.27 -20.67 12.39
N ILE A 96 12.51 -21.07 12.71
CA ILE A 96 13.60 -20.14 13.02
C ILE A 96 13.74 -19.22 11.80
N LYS A 97 13.35 -17.97 11.98
CA LYS A 97 13.43 -16.92 10.93
C LYS A 97 14.83 -16.32 11.03
N GLN A 98 15.66 -16.54 10.04
CA GLN A 98 16.83 -15.67 9.85
C GLN A 98 16.30 -14.34 9.28
N PRO A 99 16.50 -13.21 9.94
CA PRO A 99 16.10 -11.90 9.41
C PRO A 99 16.81 -11.67 8.07
N LEU A 100 16.08 -11.14 7.10
CA LEU A 100 16.70 -10.65 5.88
C LEU A 100 17.52 -9.41 6.25
N GLU A 101 18.80 -9.39 5.91
CA GLU A 101 19.63 -8.21 6.12
C GLU A 101 19.09 -7.07 5.27
N THR A 102 18.83 -5.94 5.92
CA THR A 102 18.46 -4.70 5.23
C THR A 102 19.74 -3.99 4.83
N PRO A 103 19.88 -3.59 3.55
CA PRO A 103 21.03 -2.80 3.10
C PRO A 103 21.19 -1.50 3.90
N GLY A 104 22.40 -0.96 3.92
CA GLY A 104 22.73 0.28 4.65
C GLY A 104 22.36 1.55 3.89
N GLY A 105 22.14 1.47 2.57
CA GLY A 105 21.89 2.63 1.73
C GLY A 105 21.15 2.28 0.41
N LEU A 106 20.76 3.34 -0.30
CA LEU A 106 20.13 3.24 -1.61
C LEU A 106 21.07 2.62 -2.64
N ASN A 107 20.49 1.87 -3.59
CA ASN A 107 21.22 1.21 -4.66
C ASN A 107 22.32 0.25 -4.18
N GLU A 108 22.20 -0.28 -2.97
CA GLU A 108 23.07 -1.37 -2.53
C GLU A 108 22.56 -2.73 -3.00
N VAL A 109 21.26 -2.99 -2.76
CA VAL A 109 20.61 -4.26 -3.14
C VAL A 109 19.24 -3.98 -3.72
N TRP A 110 19.00 -4.43 -4.94
CA TRP A 110 17.66 -4.50 -5.52
C TRP A 110 17.12 -5.93 -5.48
N SER A 111 15.85 -6.09 -5.25
CA SER A 111 15.14 -7.36 -5.42
C SER A 111 14.22 -7.28 -6.64
N MET A 112 14.23 -8.34 -7.46
CA MET A 112 13.36 -8.45 -8.63
C MET A 112 12.59 -9.75 -8.59
N ASP A 113 11.36 -9.70 -9.12
CA ASP A 113 10.48 -10.87 -9.20
C ASP A 113 9.39 -10.66 -10.25
N PHE A 114 8.78 -11.77 -10.67
CA PHE A 114 7.64 -11.79 -11.58
C PHE A 114 6.36 -12.16 -10.86
N MET A 115 5.29 -11.46 -11.19
CA MET A 115 3.92 -11.86 -10.90
C MET A 115 3.20 -12.23 -12.18
N SER A 116 2.16 -13.05 -12.06
CA SER A 116 1.30 -13.41 -13.19
C SER A 116 -0.15 -13.15 -12.85
N ASP A 117 -0.92 -12.72 -13.87
CA ASP A 117 -2.35 -12.52 -13.83
C ASP A 117 -2.96 -12.75 -15.21
N SER A 118 -4.23 -12.41 -15.41
CA SER A 118 -4.93 -12.52 -16.69
C SER A 118 -5.77 -11.28 -16.96
N LEU A 119 -5.82 -10.84 -18.21
CA LEU A 119 -6.77 -9.83 -18.68
C LEU A 119 -8.19 -10.42 -18.72
N SER A 120 -9.19 -9.55 -18.88
CA SER A 120 -10.61 -9.92 -18.98
C SER A 120 -10.92 -10.88 -20.14
N ASP A 121 -10.13 -10.84 -21.19
CA ASP A 121 -10.21 -11.74 -22.36
C ASP A 121 -9.49 -13.09 -22.16
N GLY A 122 -8.90 -13.32 -20.95
CA GLY A 122 -8.20 -14.55 -20.61
C GLY A 122 -6.73 -14.59 -21.04
N ARG A 123 -6.19 -13.58 -21.72
CA ARG A 123 -4.75 -13.51 -22.03
C ARG A 123 -3.94 -13.38 -20.76
N ARG A 124 -2.92 -14.22 -20.61
CA ARG A 124 -2.01 -14.14 -19.48
C ARG A 124 -1.12 -12.91 -19.58
N VAL A 125 -0.96 -12.22 -18.46
CA VAL A 125 -0.04 -11.11 -18.30
C VAL A 125 0.97 -11.41 -17.20
N ARG A 126 2.16 -10.85 -17.34
CA ARG A 126 3.21 -10.88 -16.31
C ARG A 126 3.53 -9.45 -15.89
N MET A 127 3.84 -9.30 -14.62
CA MET A 127 4.35 -8.05 -14.07
C MET A 127 5.81 -8.28 -13.69
N PHE A 128 6.71 -7.46 -14.21
CA PHE A 128 8.10 -7.42 -13.79
C PHE A 128 8.27 -6.32 -12.74
N ASN A 129 8.63 -6.70 -11.53
CA ASN A 129 8.73 -5.81 -10.40
C ASN A 129 10.18 -5.69 -9.94
N VAL A 130 10.60 -4.46 -9.66
CA VAL A 130 11.93 -4.12 -9.14
C VAL A 130 11.76 -3.20 -7.93
N ILE A 131 12.38 -3.54 -6.81
CA ILE A 131 12.38 -2.70 -5.60
C ILE A 131 13.79 -2.50 -5.08
N ASP A 132 14.04 -1.35 -4.44
CA ASP A 132 15.22 -1.14 -3.61
C ASP A 132 14.98 -1.75 -2.21
N ASP A 133 15.86 -2.64 -1.78
CA ASP A 133 15.72 -3.33 -0.51
C ASP A 133 15.98 -2.42 0.71
N TYR A 134 16.62 -1.26 0.54
CA TYR A 134 16.88 -0.31 1.62
C TYR A 134 15.59 0.38 2.08
N ASN A 135 14.95 1.11 1.17
CA ASN A 135 13.77 1.93 1.48
C ASN A 135 12.45 1.33 0.99
N ARG A 136 12.45 0.14 0.38
CA ARG A 136 11.27 -0.54 -0.19
C ARG A 136 10.63 0.19 -1.37
N GLU A 137 11.35 1.13 -1.99
CA GLU A 137 10.88 1.88 -3.14
C GLU A 137 10.63 0.95 -4.34
N ALA A 138 9.46 1.10 -4.95
CA ALA A 138 9.12 0.42 -6.20
C ALA A 138 9.77 1.15 -7.37
N LEU A 139 10.88 0.62 -7.87
CA LEU A 139 11.63 1.21 -8.97
C LEU A 139 10.95 0.97 -10.31
N ALA A 140 10.44 -0.24 -10.53
CA ALA A 140 9.65 -0.59 -11.70
C ALA A 140 8.51 -1.54 -11.37
N VAL A 141 7.37 -1.37 -12.06
CA VAL A 141 6.20 -2.26 -12.07
C VAL A 141 5.71 -2.35 -13.51
N GLU A 142 6.35 -3.23 -14.29
CA GLU A 142 6.15 -3.31 -15.74
C GLU A 142 5.20 -4.44 -16.15
N PRO A 143 4.02 -4.15 -16.75
CA PRO A 143 3.16 -5.17 -17.32
C PRO A 143 3.62 -5.62 -18.70
N GLY A 144 3.38 -6.89 -19.02
CA GLY A 144 3.66 -7.43 -20.35
C GLY A 144 3.12 -8.82 -20.58
N LEU A 145 2.92 -9.19 -21.85
CA LEU A 145 2.51 -10.55 -22.21
C LEU A 145 3.68 -11.54 -22.07
N SER A 146 4.91 -11.08 -22.27
CA SER A 146 6.12 -11.88 -22.09
C SER A 146 7.29 -10.99 -21.67
N PHE A 147 8.26 -11.60 -20.98
CA PHE A 147 9.50 -10.95 -20.55
C PHE A 147 10.71 -11.79 -20.93
N PRO A 148 11.15 -11.75 -22.19
CA PRO A 148 12.45 -12.29 -22.53
C PRO A 148 13.54 -11.48 -21.82
N ALA A 149 14.75 -12.03 -21.67
CA ALA A 149 15.87 -11.37 -21.00
C ALA A 149 16.20 -9.99 -21.59
N THR A 150 16.05 -9.81 -22.91
CA THR A 150 16.18 -8.52 -23.61
C THR A 150 15.24 -7.44 -23.08
N ARG A 151 14.01 -7.82 -22.70
CA ARG A 151 13.07 -6.86 -22.11
C ARG A 151 13.44 -6.53 -20.69
N VAL A 152 13.89 -7.52 -19.90
CA VAL A 152 14.38 -7.30 -18.53
C VAL A 152 15.55 -6.33 -18.55
N THR A 153 16.57 -6.58 -19.38
CA THR A 153 17.75 -5.70 -19.48
C THR A 153 17.39 -4.30 -20.00
N ARG A 154 16.38 -4.16 -20.87
CA ARG A 154 15.89 -2.85 -21.30
C ARG A 154 15.31 -2.04 -20.15
N VAL A 155 14.47 -2.65 -19.30
CA VAL A 155 13.92 -1.96 -18.11
C VAL A 155 15.05 -1.55 -17.16
N LEU A 156 16.02 -2.44 -16.95
CA LEU A 156 17.16 -2.13 -16.08
C LEU A 156 18.07 -1.02 -16.67
N ASN A 157 18.19 -0.92 -17.99
CA ASN A 157 18.92 0.18 -18.64
C ASN A 157 18.18 1.52 -18.45
N GLN A 158 16.85 1.53 -18.50
CA GLN A 158 16.07 2.74 -18.20
C GLN A 158 16.29 3.18 -16.74
N LEU A 159 16.25 2.23 -15.79
CA LEU A 159 16.55 2.53 -14.39
C LEU A 159 18.00 3.01 -14.19
N GLU A 160 18.97 2.48 -14.97
CA GLU A 160 20.35 2.95 -14.97
C GLU A 160 20.47 4.44 -15.32
N GLU A 161 19.71 4.89 -16.33
CA GLU A 161 19.68 6.29 -16.77
C GLU A 161 19.01 7.21 -15.74
N GLU A 162 17.97 6.74 -15.07
CA GLU A 162 17.17 7.54 -14.12
C GLU A 162 17.79 7.65 -12.72
N ILE A 163 18.26 6.54 -12.18
CA ILE A 163 18.65 6.44 -10.75
C ILE A 163 19.97 5.71 -10.51
N GLY A 164 20.62 5.22 -11.57
CA GLY A 164 21.83 4.38 -11.50
C GLY A 164 21.51 2.91 -11.26
N LEU A 165 22.54 2.12 -10.98
CA LEU A 165 22.44 0.68 -10.78
C LEU A 165 22.83 0.26 -9.35
N PRO A 166 22.33 -0.90 -8.86
CA PRO A 166 22.70 -1.43 -7.55
C PRO A 166 24.06 -2.15 -7.62
N LYS A 167 24.65 -2.38 -6.46
CA LYS A 167 25.82 -3.25 -6.34
C LYS A 167 25.43 -4.72 -6.48
N VAL A 168 24.23 -5.08 -5.99
CA VAL A 168 23.71 -6.44 -5.91
C VAL A 168 22.29 -6.49 -6.41
N ILE A 169 21.95 -7.51 -7.19
CA ILE A 169 20.57 -7.82 -7.56
C ILE A 169 20.21 -9.19 -7.02
N ARG A 170 19.09 -9.27 -6.28
CA ARG A 170 18.54 -10.52 -5.74
C ARG A 170 17.37 -10.97 -6.61
N VAL A 171 17.43 -12.23 -7.07
CA VAL A 171 16.43 -12.82 -7.96
C VAL A 171 16.17 -14.28 -7.60
N ASP A 172 15.06 -14.81 -8.11
CA ASP A 172 14.85 -16.26 -8.14
C ASP A 172 15.66 -16.93 -9.28
N ASN A 173 15.52 -18.26 -9.41
CA ASN A 173 16.18 -19.02 -10.48
C ASN A 173 15.30 -19.07 -11.74
N GLY A 174 14.57 -18.00 -12.05
CA GLY A 174 13.79 -17.91 -13.28
C GLY A 174 14.66 -17.98 -14.55
N PRO A 175 14.15 -18.58 -15.65
CA PRO A 175 14.91 -18.74 -16.89
C PRO A 175 15.39 -17.40 -17.47
N GLU A 176 14.67 -16.32 -17.21
CA GLU A 176 15.01 -14.96 -17.64
C GLU A 176 16.32 -14.49 -16.98
N PHE A 177 16.49 -14.79 -15.69
CA PHE A 177 17.62 -14.35 -14.87
C PHE A 177 18.86 -15.24 -14.97
N ILE A 178 18.71 -16.49 -15.45
CA ILE A 178 19.84 -17.39 -15.70
C ILE A 178 20.30 -17.38 -17.15
N SER A 179 19.66 -16.56 -17.99
CA SER A 179 19.99 -16.46 -19.42
C SER A 179 21.38 -15.87 -19.63
N LYS A 180 22.07 -16.31 -20.71
CA LYS A 180 23.38 -15.76 -21.10
C LYS A 180 23.36 -14.25 -21.31
N GLU A 181 22.25 -13.73 -21.81
CA GLU A 181 22.08 -12.30 -22.08
C GLU A 181 22.04 -11.49 -20.77
N TYR A 182 21.24 -11.91 -19.81
CA TYR A 182 21.15 -11.24 -18.51
C TYR A 182 22.49 -11.35 -17.74
N THR A 183 23.11 -12.52 -17.74
CA THR A 183 24.42 -12.73 -17.10
C THR A 183 25.48 -11.83 -17.71
N ALA A 184 25.59 -11.78 -19.05
CA ALA A 184 26.53 -10.89 -19.71
C ALA A 184 26.23 -9.39 -19.48
N TRP A 185 24.95 -9.03 -19.31
CA TRP A 185 24.55 -7.68 -18.96
C TRP A 185 25.05 -7.29 -17.55
N SER A 186 24.88 -8.16 -16.56
CA SER A 186 25.30 -7.91 -15.19
C SER A 186 26.82 -7.89 -15.02
N GLU A 187 27.54 -8.80 -15.71
CA GLU A 187 29.01 -8.84 -15.71
C GLU A 187 29.63 -7.56 -16.26
N ARG A 188 29.10 -7.03 -17.37
CA ARG A 188 29.60 -5.77 -17.97
C ARG A 188 29.45 -4.57 -17.04
N ARG A 189 28.53 -4.63 -16.07
CA ARG A 189 28.24 -3.57 -15.11
C ARG A 189 28.80 -3.84 -13.71
N ALA A 190 29.51 -4.94 -13.54
CA ALA A 190 30.07 -5.40 -12.26
C ALA A 190 29.00 -5.54 -11.16
N ILE A 191 27.79 -6.00 -11.54
CA ILE A 191 26.68 -6.23 -10.61
C ILE A 191 26.73 -7.68 -10.14
N GLU A 192 26.74 -7.91 -8.82
CA GLU A 192 26.62 -9.23 -8.23
C GLU A 192 25.17 -9.73 -8.30
N ILE A 193 24.95 -10.91 -8.91
CA ILE A 193 23.63 -11.55 -8.90
C ILE A 193 23.55 -12.56 -7.76
N ARG A 194 22.62 -12.38 -6.85
CA ARG A 194 22.33 -13.30 -5.74
C ARG A 194 21.06 -14.08 -6.01
N TYR A 195 21.23 -15.33 -6.41
CA TYR A 195 20.12 -16.24 -6.60
C TYR A 195 19.62 -16.76 -5.24
N ILE A 196 18.29 -16.75 -5.06
CA ILE A 196 17.68 -17.35 -3.86
C ILE A 196 17.86 -18.88 -3.90
N GLN A 197 18.12 -19.47 -2.73
CA GLN A 197 18.27 -20.90 -2.62
C GLN A 197 16.91 -21.60 -2.78
N PRO A 198 16.84 -22.73 -3.51
CA PRO A 198 15.61 -23.52 -3.61
C PRO A 198 15.04 -23.84 -2.21
N GLY A 199 13.72 -23.62 -2.05
CA GLY A 199 13.02 -23.87 -0.79
C GLY A 199 13.24 -22.82 0.32
N LYS A 200 13.95 -21.72 0.03
CA LYS A 200 14.13 -20.58 0.97
C LYS A 200 13.50 -19.27 0.45
N PRO A 201 12.19 -19.22 0.23
CA PRO A 201 11.53 -18.01 -0.30
C PRO A 201 11.75 -16.77 0.60
N MET A 202 11.97 -16.98 1.90
CA MET A 202 12.26 -15.87 2.82
C MET A 202 13.48 -15.03 2.41
N GLN A 203 14.37 -15.54 1.56
CA GLN A 203 15.52 -14.77 1.06
C GLN A 203 15.10 -13.66 0.09
N ASN A 204 13.87 -13.70 -0.47
CA ASN A 204 13.29 -12.64 -1.30
C ASN A 204 12.08 -11.97 -0.64
N GLY A 205 12.02 -11.98 0.68
CA GLY A 205 10.83 -11.59 1.45
C GLY A 205 10.41 -10.13 1.30
N PHE A 206 11.29 -9.22 0.84
CA PHE A 206 10.93 -7.83 0.59
C PHE A 206 10.06 -7.69 -0.65
N ILE A 207 10.48 -8.27 -1.77
CA ILE A 207 9.69 -8.22 -2.99
C ILE A 207 8.44 -9.10 -2.93
N GLU A 208 8.48 -10.25 -2.21
CA GLU A 208 7.28 -11.05 -1.98
C GLU A 208 6.20 -10.26 -1.24
N ARG A 209 6.61 -9.46 -0.26
CA ARG A 209 5.68 -8.58 0.46
C ARG A 209 5.17 -7.46 -0.43
N PHE A 210 6.03 -6.87 -1.25
CA PHE A 210 5.65 -5.88 -2.26
C PHE A 210 4.63 -6.45 -3.23
N ASN A 211 4.93 -7.60 -3.83
CA ASN A 211 4.05 -8.30 -4.76
C ASN A 211 2.67 -8.59 -4.17
N ARG A 212 2.62 -9.00 -2.89
CA ARG A 212 1.34 -9.18 -2.20
C ARG A 212 0.56 -7.87 -2.08
N THR A 213 1.25 -6.78 -1.74
CA THR A 213 0.62 -5.47 -1.61
C THR A 213 0.04 -5.00 -2.94
N PHE A 214 0.83 -5.12 -4.02
CA PHE A 214 0.38 -4.81 -5.38
C PHE A 214 -0.80 -5.67 -5.82
N ARG A 215 -0.74 -6.98 -5.56
CA ARG A 215 -1.86 -7.89 -5.87
C ARG A 215 -3.14 -7.47 -5.16
N GLU A 216 -3.07 -7.27 -3.85
CA GLU A 216 -4.25 -6.90 -3.04
C GLU A 216 -4.84 -5.54 -3.43
N ASP A 217 -4.02 -4.58 -3.85
CA ASP A 217 -4.46 -3.21 -4.16
C ASP A 217 -4.85 -3.03 -5.63
N VAL A 218 -4.27 -3.81 -6.54
CA VAL A 218 -4.42 -3.61 -7.99
C VAL A 218 -5.00 -4.85 -8.66
N LEU A 219 -4.29 -5.99 -8.64
CA LEU A 219 -4.68 -7.13 -9.45
C LEU A 219 -5.98 -7.80 -8.97
N ASP A 220 -6.21 -7.86 -7.66
CA ASP A 220 -7.43 -8.42 -7.06
C ASP A 220 -8.59 -7.38 -6.97
N ALA A 221 -8.30 -6.10 -7.23
CA ALA A 221 -9.27 -5.01 -7.08
C ALA A 221 -9.87 -4.53 -8.40
N TYR A 222 -9.23 -4.80 -9.54
CA TYR A 222 -9.67 -4.31 -10.85
C TYR A 222 -9.69 -5.43 -11.90
N TRP A 223 -10.55 -5.25 -12.92
CA TRP A 223 -10.54 -6.02 -14.15
C TRP A 223 -9.87 -5.20 -15.24
N PHE A 224 -8.92 -5.78 -15.96
CA PHE A 224 -8.15 -5.10 -16.99
C PHE A 224 -8.56 -5.59 -18.36
N GLU A 225 -8.93 -4.69 -19.25
CA GLU A 225 -9.29 -5.01 -20.64
C GLU A 225 -8.04 -5.21 -21.50
N ASP A 226 -7.00 -4.42 -21.24
CA ASP A 226 -5.75 -4.47 -21.98
C ASP A 226 -4.52 -4.13 -21.13
N LEU A 227 -3.34 -4.23 -21.75
CA LEU A 227 -2.05 -3.94 -21.10
C LEU A 227 -1.84 -2.45 -20.83
N GLU A 228 -2.40 -1.58 -21.63
CA GLU A 228 -2.24 -0.13 -21.49
C GLU A 228 -2.97 0.34 -20.22
N GLN A 229 -4.21 -0.09 -20.05
CA GLN A 229 -4.99 0.17 -18.85
C GLN A 229 -4.26 -0.35 -17.58
N LEU A 230 -3.76 -1.59 -17.63
CA LEU A 230 -2.99 -2.15 -16.52
C LEU A 230 -1.71 -1.34 -16.26
N GLY A 231 -1.03 -0.87 -17.29
CA GLY A 231 0.18 -0.05 -17.18
C GLY A 231 -0.09 1.29 -16.50
N ILE A 232 -1.12 2.00 -16.91
CA ILE A 232 -1.53 3.29 -16.33
C ILE A 232 -1.86 3.13 -14.84
N ILE A 233 -2.64 2.11 -14.49
CA ILE A 233 -3.04 1.86 -13.09
C ILE A 233 -1.83 1.42 -12.26
N ALA A 234 -0.95 0.57 -12.80
CA ALA A 234 0.26 0.13 -12.12
C ALA A 234 1.21 1.30 -11.82
N GLU A 235 1.39 2.23 -12.77
CA GLU A 235 2.25 3.39 -12.59
C GLU A 235 1.66 4.39 -11.57
N LYS A 236 0.37 4.66 -11.66
CA LYS A 236 -0.34 5.49 -10.67
C LYS A 236 -0.25 4.89 -9.27
N TRP A 237 -0.41 3.57 -9.15
CA TRP A 237 -0.26 2.87 -7.88
C TRP A 237 1.20 2.89 -7.39
N ARG A 238 2.21 2.69 -8.27
CA ARG A 238 3.64 2.76 -7.94
C ARG A 238 3.99 4.12 -7.34
N TYR A 239 3.49 5.20 -7.95
CA TYR A 239 3.66 6.54 -7.42
C TYR A 239 3.05 6.67 -6.01
N ASP A 240 1.77 6.29 -5.85
CA ASP A 240 1.07 6.33 -4.57
C ASP A 240 1.76 5.48 -3.49
N TYR A 241 2.28 4.31 -3.88
CA TYR A 241 3.05 3.45 -2.99
C TYR A 241 4.35 4.12 -2.54
N ASN A 242 5.10 4.71 -3.43
CA ASN A 242 6.40 5.31 -3.12
C ASN A 242 6.27 6.57 -2.25
N PHE A 243 5.25 7.38 -2.46
CA PHE A 243 5.11 8.67 -1.78
C PHE A 243 4.18 8.65 -0.57
N TYR A 244 3.21 7.76 -0.52
CA TYR A 244 2.15 7.80 0.50
C TYR A 244 1.93 6.49 1.26
N HIS A 245 2.44 5.34 0.81
CA HIS A 245 2.19 4.07 1.49
C HIS A 245 3.09 3.94 2.74
N PRO A 246 2.51 3.90 3.96
CA PRO A 246 3.32 3.85 5.19
C PRO A 246 3.83 2.42 5.46
N HIS A 247 5.14 2.29 5.65
CA HIS A 247 5.78 1.03 5.98
C HIS A 247 6.14 0.96 7.46
N LYS A 248 5.64 -0.04 8.17
CA LYS A 248 5.99 -0.23 9.59
C LYS A 248 7.50 -0.37 9.81
N ALA A 249 8.21 -1.05 8.89
CA ALA A 249 9.65 -1.23 8.95
C ALA A 249 10.45 0.07 8.69
N LEU A 250 9.81 1.09 8.12
CA LEU A 250 10.36 2.42 7.84
C LEU A 250 9.78 3.48 8.79
N GLU A 251 9.45 3.10 10.01
CA GLU A 251 8.86 4.01 11.02
C GLU A 251 7.54 4.65 10.56
N TYR A 252 6.76 3.93 9.77
CA TYR A 252 5.54 4.41 9.12
C TYR A 252 5.74 5.54 8.09
N LYS A 253 6.97 5.76 7.65
CA LYS A 253 7.26 6.63 6.50
C LYS A 253 6.99 5.89 5.20
N ALA A 254 6.67 6.64 4.14
CA ALA A 254 6.65 6.12 2.79
C ALA A 254 8.09 5.93 2.25
N PRO A 255 8.32 5.07 1.24
CA PRO A 255 9.64 4.80 0.68
C PRO A 255 10.47 6.05 0.37
N CYS A 256 9.92 7.00 -0.39
CA CYS A 256 10.60 8.22 -0.75
C CYS A 256 10.85 9.16 0.44
N GLN A 257 9.93 9.20 1.41
CA GLN A 257 10.14 9.96 2.65
C GLN A 257 11.28 9.41 3.49
N TYR A 258 11.40 8.08 3.56
CA TYR A 258 12.48 7.43 4.30
C TYR A 258 13.84 7.70 3.67
N ALA A 259 13.91 7.72 2.35
CA ALA A 259 15.13 8.01 1.61
C ALA A 259 15.49 9.50 1.51
N SER A 260 14.72 10.39 2.19
CA SER A 260 14.88 11.85 2.09
C SER A 260 14.73 12.42 0.67
N ARG A 261 14.11 11.66 -0.25
CA ARG A 261 13.82 12.07 -1.64
C ARG A 261 12.44 12.71 -1.78
N TYR A 262 11.72 12.92 -0.69
CA TYR A 262 10.37 13.46 -0.74
C TYR A 262 10.40 14.96 -1.02
N SER A 263 9.85 15.38 -2.15
CA SER A 263 9.43 16.76 -2.43
C SER A 263 7.92 16.76 -2.70
N LYS A 264 7.17 17.58 -1.95
CA LYS A 264 5.72 17.75 -2.16
C LYS A 264 5.37 18.36 -3.52
N ASP A 265 6.36 18.98 -4.15
CA ASP A 265 6.18 19.70 -5.42
C ASP A 265 6.30 18.79 -6.66
N LEU A 266 6.66 17.51 -6.45
CA LEU A 266 6.83 16.50 -7.50
C LEU A 266 5.62 15.54 -7.59
N ASP A 267 4.39 16.01 -7.40
CA ASP A 267 3.21 15.22 -7.67
C ASP A 267 2.73 15.44 -9.11
N PRO A 268 3.11 14.58 -10.08
CA PRO A 268 2.75 14.78 -11.48
C PRO A 268 1.25 14.58 -11.75
N TRP A 269 0.49 14.07 -10.76
CA TRP A 269 -0.93 13.74 -10.90
C TRP A 269 -1.86 14.78 -10.28
N LYS A 270 -1.33 15.83 -9.63
CA LYS A 270 -2.15 16.90 -9.04
C LYS A 270 -2.91 17.74 -10.07
N GLU A 271 -2.39 17.82 -11.29
CA GLU A 271 -2.99 18.61 -12.37
C GLU A 271 -4.05 17.85 -13.17
N GLU A 272 -4.01 16.49 -13.19
CA GLU A 272 -4.91 15.66 -13.99
C GLU A 272 -6.24 15.28 -13.30
N GLU A 273 -6.40 15.54 -12.00
CA GLU A 273 -7.67 15.26 -11.28
C GLU A 273 -8.87 16.07 -11.84
N ASN A 274 -8.64 17.08 -12.69
CA ASN A 274 -9.68 17.91 -13.28
C ASN A 274 -10.18 17.46 -14.66
N GLU A 275 -9.51 16.55 -15.39
CA GLU A 275 -9.89 16.28 -16.79
C GLU A 275 -10.22 14.81 -17.13
N ASN A 276 -9.82 13.83 -16.37
CA ASN A 276 -10.09 12.43 -16.69
C ASN A 276 -10.74 11.66 -15.52
N ASN A 277 -12.05 11.87 -15.37
CA ASN A 277 -12.90 11.00 -14.57
C ASN A 277 -13.08 9.66 -15.31
N VAL A 278 -12.05 8.84 -15.37
CA VAL A 278 -12.18 7.43 -15.78
C VAL A 278 -12.89 6.73 -14.63
N ASN A 279 -14.19 6.54 -14.77
CA ASN A 279 -15.03 5.81 -13.84
C ASN A 279 -14.59 4.35 -13.78
N PHE A 280 -13.65 4.01 -12.92
CA PHE A 280 -13.35 2.64 -12.57
C PHE A 280 -14.31 2.22 -11.47
N THR A 281 -15.21 1.31 -11.76
CA THR A 281 -16.07 0.68 -10.77
C THR A 281 -15.28 -0.46 -10.12
N PRO A 282 -15.01 -0.42 -8.80
CA PRO A 282 -14.47 -1.58 -8.09
C PRO A 282 -15.50 -2.71 -8.10
N VAL A 283 -15.04 -3.95 -8.20
CA VAL A 283 -15.85 -5.17 -8.13
C VAL A 283 -16.28 -5.44 -6.68
#